data_c74ee4c12795f7d5bc1fd4643cc5c3c6
#
_entry.id   c74ee4c12795f7d5bc1fd4643cc5c3c6
#
_cell.length_a   1.000
_cell.length_b   1.000
_cell.length_c   1.000
_cell.angle_alpha   90.00
_cell.angle_beta   90.00
_cell.angle_gamma   90.00
#
_symmetry.space_group_name_H-M   'P 1'
#
loop_
_entity.id
_entity.type
_entity.pdbx_description
1 polymer ?
#
loop_
_entity_poly.entity_id
_entity_poly.type
_entity_poly.pdbx_seq_one_letter_code
_entity_poly.pdbx_strand_id
1 'polypeptide(L)'
;FRAAQCGFGYRRSVFRENPGRYLVVSVTYRLAAGVRGTVAYAELRKALGKSAAAAPLTDVYSTVLDHRRAKSMVIEADNPNRRSVGYFFVNPVLEARELADLSNRARSAGFEDLPFHPVGENHFKVPAAWLIERAGFAKGSRHKSVGISDAHALALIHHGGGTSAELVEFARQIRREVLVRFGIELQPEPVFVGFPTANPLSAGQSTE
;
A
#
# COMPACT_ATOMS: atom_id res chain seq x y z
N PHE A 1 -16.71 2.93 -21.44
CA PHE A 1 -15.35 3.46 -21.56
C PHE A 1 -14.42 2.43 -22.19
N ARG A 2 -13.61 2.86 -23.15
CA ARG A 2 -12.46 2.10 -23.66
C ARG A 2 -11.22 2.42 -22.82
N ALA A 3 -10.22 1.53 -22.80
CA ALA A 3 -9.03 1.71 -21.98
C ALA A 3 -8.36 3.09 -22.13
N ALA A 4 -8.26 3.61 -23.35
CA ALA A 4 -7.70 4.94 -23.65
C ALA A 4 -8.50 6.09 -23.00
N GLN A 5 -9.80 5.91 -22.74
CA GLN A 5 -10.68 6.91 -22.11
C GLN A 5 -10.62 6.87 -20.59
N CYS A 6 -10.03 5.81 -20.02
CA CYS A 6 -9.98 5.61 -18.58
C CYS A 6 -8.85 6.42 -17.91
N GLY A 7 -7.88 6.97 -18.64
CA GLY A 7 -6.79 7.78 -18.11
C GLY A 7 -5.94 7.04 -17.06
N PHE A 8 -5.67 5.75 -17.27
CA PHE A 8 -4.94 4.93 -16.31
C PHE A 8 -3.51 5.41 -16.07
N GLY A 9 -3.14 5.51 -14.82
CA GLY A 9 -1.79 5.82 -14.34
C GLY A 9 -1.58 5.21 -12.94
N TYR A 10 -0.43 5.52 -12.33
CA TYR A 10 -0.18 5.06 -10.97
C TYR A 10 -1.21 5.67 -10.02
N ARG A 11 -2.07 4.83 -9.44
CA ARG A 11 -3.18 5.23 -8.55
C ARG A 11 -4.13 6.26 -9.17
N ARG A 12 -4.22 6.32 -10.49
CA ARG A 12 -4.98 7.30 -11.27
C ARG A 12 -5.92 6.64 -12.27
N SER A 13 -7.14 7.16 -12.36
CA SER A 13 -8.09 6.89 -13.44
C SER A 13 -9.18 7.96 -13.44
N VAL A 14 -9.91 8.11 -14.56
CA VAL A 14 -11.08 9.01 -14.63
C VAL A 14 -12.11 8.69 -13.53
N PHE A 15 -12.25 7.44 -13.12
CA PHE A 15 -13.19 7.02 -12.07
C PHE A 15 -12.72 7.49 -10.69
N ARG A 16 -11.42 7.41 -10.41
CA ARG A 16 -10.84 7.82 -9.14
C ARG A 16 -10.79 9.35 -8.99
N GLU A 17 -10.59 10.06 -10.10
CA GLU A 17 -10.55 11.54 -10.13
C GLU A 17 -11.93 12.17 -10.05
N ASN A 18 -12.99 11.39 -10.28
CA ASN A 18 -14.38 11.87 -10.20
C ASN A 18 -15.20 10.99 -9.25
N PRO A 19 -14.94 11.05 -7.93
CA PRO A 19 -15.62 10.23 -6.94
C PRO A 19 -17.13 10.55 -6.93
N GLY A 20 -17.95 9.52 -6.87
CA GLY A 20 -19.42 9.65 -6.88
C GLY A 20 -20.07 9.89 -8.25
N ARG A 21 -19.27 10.14 -9.31
CA ARG A 21 -19.81 10.37 -10.67
C ARG A 21 -20.13 9.07 -11.41
N TYR A 22 -19.38 8.02 -11.16
CA TYR A 22 -19.48 6.76 -11.89
C TYR A 22 -19.69 5.58 -10.95
N LEU A 23 -20.50 4.63 -11.37
CA LEU A 23 -20.61 3.31 -10.79
C LEU A 23 -20.04 2.30 -11.78
N VAL A 24 -18.94 1.64 -11.43
CA VAL A 24 -18.35 0.59 -12.27
C VAL A 24 -19.14 -0.69 -12.06
N VAL A 25 -19.92 -1.10 -13.06
CA VAL A 25 -20.78 -2.29 -13.01
C VAL A 25 -20.02 -3.53 -13.48
N SER A 26 -19.19 -3.38 -14.51
CA SER A 26 -18.42 -4.51 -15.08
C SER A 26 -17.10 -4.03 -15.68
N VAL A 27 -16.15 -4.95 -15.77
CA VAL A 27 -14.88 -4.74 -16.46
C VAL A 27 -14.64 -5.92 -17.40
N THR A 28 -14.36 -5.62 -18.67
CA THR A 28 -14.05 -6.64 -19.68
C THR A 28 -12.57 -6.65 -19.99
N TYR A 29 -11.93 -7.80 -19.85
CA TYR A 29 -10.52 -8.03 -20.21
C TYR A 29 -10.43 -8.84 -21.48
N ARG A 30 -9.53 -8.44 -22.39
CA ARG A 30 -9.14 -9.27 -23.52
C ARG A 30 -7.87 -10.04 -23.16
N LEU A 31 -7.97 -11.36 -23.10
CA LEU A 31 -6.86 -12.24 -22.79
C LEU A 31 -6.51 -13.09 -24.03
N ALA A 32 -5.23 -13.36 -24.21
CA ALA A 32 -4.77 -14.28 -25.25
C ALA A 32 -4.77 -15.71 -24.70
N ALA A 33 -5.55 -16.60 -25.33
CA ALA A 33 -5.56 -18.01 -24.95
C ALA A 33 -4.28 -18.74 -25.40
N GLY A 34 -3.81 -19.68 -24.59
CA GLY A 34 -2.67 -20.55 -24.93
C GLY A 34 -1.31 -19.86 -24.99
N VAL A 35 -1.22 -18.59 -24.60
CA VAL A 35 0.06 -17.85 -24.56
C VAL A 35 0.65 -17.93 -23.16
N ARG A 36 1.96 -18.08 -23.07
CA ARG A 36 2.69 -18.02 -21.81
C ARG A 36 2.61 -16.61 -21.24
N GLY A 37 2.38 -16.50 -19.93
CA GLY A 37 2.29 -15.20 -19.25
C GLY A 37 3.63 -14.47 -19.20
N THR A 38 3.58 -13.14 -19.21
CA THR A 38 4.78 -12.32 -18.95
C THR A 38 4.97 -12.16 -17.45
N VAL A 39 6.08 -12.68 -16.92
CA VAL A 39 6.45 -12.50 -15.51
C VAL A 39 7.25 -11.21 -15.37
N ALA A 40 6.56 -10.10 -15.07
CA ALA A 40 7.19 -8.77 -14.97
C ALA A 40 7.83 -8.50 -13.60
N TYR A 41 7.26 -9.03 -12.51
CA TYR A 41 7.73 -8.77 -11.15
C TYR A 41 9.02 -9.50 -10.82
N ALA A 42 10.01 -8.76 -10.31
CA ALA A 42 11.32 -9.31 -9.98
C ALA A 42 11.26 -10.44 -8.93
N GLU A 43 10.39 -10.29 -7.91
CA GLU A 43 10.16 -11.32 -6.87
C GLU A 43 9.66 -12.64 -7.48
N LEU A 44 8.70 -12.57 -8.42
CA LEU A 44 8.19 -13.76 -9.09
C LEU A 44 9.24 -14.39 -10.00
N ARG A 45 10.01 -13.58 -10.73
CA ARG A 45 11.13 -14.08 -11.54
C ARG A 45 12.16 -14.81 -10.70
N LYS A 46 12.48 -14.25 -9.52
CA LYS A 46 13.41 -14.88 -8.57
C LYS A 46 12.88 -16.22 -8.05
N ALA A 47 11.59 -16.27 -7.68
CA ALA A 47 10.95 -17.48 -7.18
C ALA A 47 10.84 -18.59 -8.24
N LEU A 48 10.52 -18.24 -9.50
CA LEU A 48 10.43 -19.17 -10.63
C LEU A 48 11.81 -19.55 -11.19
N GLY A 49 12.86 -18.81 -10.85
CA GLY A 49 14.23 -19.09 -11.27
C GLY A 49 14.41 -19.06 -12.79
N LYS A 50 15.23 -19.99 -13.31
CA LYS A 50 15.52 -20.10 -14.75
C LYS A 50 14.27 -20.40 -15.61
N SER A 51 13.21 -20.93 -15.00
CA SER A 51 11.94 -21.25 -15.67
C SER A 51 11.05 -20.03 -15.89
N ALA A 52 11.34 -18.85 -15.32
CA ALA A 52 10.47 -17.68 -15.33
C ALA A 52 10.00 -17.25 -16.74
N ALA A 53 10.86 -17.32 -17.73
CA ALA A 53 10.55 -16.96 -19.14
C ALA A 53 9.62 -17.95 -19.84
N ALA A 54 9.54 -19.18 -19.33
CA ALA A 54 8.83 -20.30 -19.95
C ALA A 54 7.86 -21.01 -18.99
N ALA A 55 7.66 -20.44 -17.79
CA ALA A 55 6.86 -21.05 -16.76
C ALA A 55 5.39 -21.27 -17.22
N PRO A 56 4.82 -22.44 -16.96
CA PRO A 56 3.38 -22.66 -17.13
C PRO A 56 2.58 -21.64 -16.32
N LEU A 57 1.41 -21.25 -16.80
CA LEU A 57 0.54 -20.31 -16.06
C LEU A 57 0.11 -20.84 -14.70
N THR A 58 0.00 -22.15 -14.54
CA THR A 58 -0.26 -22.81 -13.26
C THR A 58 0.82 -22.54 -12.23
N ASP A 59 2.10 -22.58 -12.65
CA ASP A 59 3.23 -22.34 -11.76
C ASP A 59 3.34 -20.85 -11.39
N VAL A 60 3.06 -19.97 -12.37
CA VAL A 60 2.98 -18.53 -12.11
C VAL A 60 1.85 -18.25 -11.12
N TYR A 61 0.68 -18.85 -11.29
CA TYR A 61 -0.47 -18.69 -10.42
C TYR A 61 -0.18 -19.16 -8.98
N SER A 62 0.36 -20.37 -8.81
CA SER A 62 0.71 -20.90 -7.49
C SER A 62 1.76 -20.02 -6.80
N THR A 63 2.82 -19.63 -7.54
CA THR A 63 3.84 -18.71 -7.02
C THR A 63 3.27 -17.37 -6.56
N VAL A 64 2.33 -16.79 -7.32
CA VAL A 64 1.63 -15.56 -6.92
C VAL A 64 0.82 -15.78 -5.64
N LEU A 65 0.09 -16.90 -5.53
CA LEU A 65 -0.67 -17.21 -4.33
C LEU A 65 0.23 -17.38 -3.10
N ASP A 66 1.35 -18.07 -3.24
CA ASP A 66 2.29 -18.30 -2.14
C ASP A 66 2.89 -16.97 -1.65
N HIS A 67 3.29 -16.09 -2.58
CA HIS A 67 3.73 -14.74 -2.22
C HIS A 67 2.65 -13.91 -1.54
N ARG A 68 1.39 -14.05 -1.96
CA ARG A 68 0.27 -13.36 -1.32
C ARG A 68 -0.05 -13.94 0.05
N ARG A 69 0.02 -15.26 0.24
CA ARG A 69 -0.14 -15.92 1.54
C ARG A 69 0.93 -15.47 2.53
N ALA A 70 2.18 -15.46 2.08
CA ALA A 70 3.30 -14.98 2.91
C ALA A 70 3.14 -13.53 3.39
N LYS A 71 2.38 -12.71 2.66
CA LYS A 71 2.03 -11.33 3.04
C LYS A 71 0.64 -11.21 3.69
N SER A 72 -0.01 -12.34 4.02
CA SER A 72 -1.40 -12.39 4.52
C SER A 72 -2.42 -11.67 3.63
N MET A 73 -2.21 -11.69 2.31
CA MET A 73 -3.06 -11.07 1.30
C MET A 73 -4.03 -12.04 0.62
N VAL A 74 -4.16 -13.25 1.19
CA VAL A 74 -5.20 -14.22 0.85
C VAL A 74 -6.10 -14.36 2.08
N ILE A 75 -7.43 -14.30 1.86
CA ILE A 75 -8.40 -14.46 2.95
C ILE A 75 -8.52 -15.95 3.28
N GLU A 76 -7.97 -16.33 4.41
CA GLU A 76 -8.02 -17.69 4.94
C GLU A 76 -8.58 -17.64 6.38
N ALA A 77 -9.45 -18.59 6.74
CA ALA A 77 -10.22 -18.51 7.98
C ALA A 77 -9.35 -18.55 9.26
N ASP A 78 -8.23 -19.20 9.20
CA ASP A 78 -7.24 -19.37 10.28
C ASP A 78 -6.15 -18.31 10.29
N ASN A 79 -6.06 -17.46 9.25
CA ASN A 79 -5.06 -16.41 9.21
C ASN A 79 -5.40 -15.27 10.21
N PRO A 80 -4.56 -15.00 11.22
CA PRO A 80 -4.81 -13.95 12.22
C PRO A 80 -4.87 -12.54 11.62
N ASN A 81 -4.22 -12.32 10.48
CA ASN A 81 -4.20 -11.03 9.78
C ASN A 81 -5.37 -10.83 8.80
N ARG A 82 -6.30 -11.80 8.66
CA ARG A 82 -7.37 -11.74 7.64
C ARG A 82 -8.31 -10.54 7.79
N ARG A 83 -8.41 -9.96 8.98
CA ARG A 83 -9.27 -8.81 9.28
C ARG A 83 -8.53 -7.51 8.99
N SER A 84 -8.29 -7.24 7.73
CA SER A 84 -7.55 -6.11 7.21
C SER A 84 -8.30 -5.44 6.07
N VAL A 85 -8.08 -4.15 5.88
CA VAL A 85 -8.53 -3.39 4.70
C VAL A 85 -7.48 -3.40 3.56
N GLY A 86 -6.49 -4.29 3.64
CA GLY A 86 -5.34 -4.30 2.73
C GLY A 86 -4.28 -3.27 3.12
N TYR A 87 -3.57 -2.74 2.14
CA TYR A 87 -2.61 -1.66 2.39
C TYR A 87 -3.35 -0.38 2.73
N PHE A 88 -3.05 0.16 3.93
CA PHE A 88 -3.78 1.31 4.44
C PHE A 88 -3.22 2.64 3.90
N PHE A 89 -1.91 2.73 3.69
CA PHE A 89 -1.27 3.94 3.18
C PHE A 89 -0.68 3.71 1.79
N VAL A 90 -0.82 4.74 0.94
CA VAL A 90 -0.21 4.78 -0.39
C VAL A 90 1.28 5.07 -0.25
N ASN A 91 2.09 4.43 -1.11
CA ASN A 91 3.49 4.80 -1.22
C ASN A 91 3.60 6.23 -1.77
N PRO A 92 4.23 7.18 -1.06
CA PRO A 92 4.39 8.54 -1.55
C PRO A 92 5.24 8.57 -2.82
N VAL A 93 4.87 9.46 -3.72
CA VAL A 93 5.66 9.81 -4.91
C VAL A 93 6.16 11.23 -4.72
N LEU A 94 7.46 11.40 -4.73
CA LEU A 94 8.17 12.62 -4.38
C LEU A 94 8.92 13.16 -5.58
N GLU A 95 9.03 14.47 -5.71
CA GLU A 95 9.98 15.10 -6.61
C GLU A 95 11.42 14.96 -6.10
N ALA A 96 12.42 15.19 -6.95
CA ALA A 96 13.83 15.04 -6.58
C ALA A 96 14.23 15.87 -5.37
N ARG A 97 13.69 17.10 -5.23
CA ARG A 97 13.93 17.96 -4.08
C ARG A 97 13.35 17.37 -2.79
N GLU A 98 12.11 16.92 -2.83
CA GLU A 98 11.45 16.29 -1.68
C GLU A 98 12.15 15.00 -1.25
N LEU A 99 12.63 14.20 -2.22
CA LEU A 99 13.42 13.01 -1.94
C LEU A 99 14.76 13.35 -1.28
N ALA A 100 15.42 14.44 -1.71
CA ALA A 100 16.66 14.90 -1.09
C ALA A 100 16.42 15.36 0.37
N ASP A 101 15.34 16.08 0.63
CA ASP A 101 14.94 16.51 1.98
C ASP A 101 14.62 15.29 2.87
N LEU A 102 13.88 14.31 2.36
CA LEU A 102 13.60 13.05 3.06
C LEU A 102 14.90 12.28 3.34
N SER A 103 15.82 12.20 2.38
CA SER A 103 17.11 11.52 2.55
C SER A 103 17.97 12.16 3.64
N ASN A 104 17.95 13.50 3.73
CA ASN A 104 18.63 14.24 4.78
C ASN A 104 18.02 13.94 6.16
N ARG A 105 16.69 13.94 6.28
CA ARG A 105 15.98 13.60 7.52
C ARG A 105 16.24 12.15 7.93
N ALA A 106 16.22 11.22 6.98
CA ALA A 106 16.51 9.81 7.24
C ALA A 106 17.92 9.61 7.80
N ARG A 107 18.93 10.22 7.16
CA ARG A 107 20.33 10.19 7.65
C ARG A 107 20.49 10.81 9.02
N SER A 108 19.88 11.96 9.28
CA SER A 108 19.88 12.60 10.60
C SER A 108 19.23 11.73 11.68
N ALA A 109 18.29 10.84 11.30
CA ALA A 109 17.68 9.86 12.19
C ALA A 109 18.44 8.52 12.25
N GLY A 110 19.64 8.42 11.63
CA GLY A 110 20.50 7.24 11.65
C GLY A 110 20.16 6.17 10.60
N PHE A 111 19.42 6.51 9.54
CA PHE A 111 19.04 5.59 8.47
C PHE A 111 19.71 6.00 7.16
N GLU A 112 20.63 5.18 6.66
CA GLU A 112 21.32 5.41 5.38
C GLU A 112 20.68 4.63 4.21
N ASP A 113 19.82 3.68 4.50
CA ASP A 113 19.23 2.71 3.57
C ASP A 113 17.85 3.10 3.04
N LEU A 114 17.58 4.40 2.79
CA LEU A 114 16.30 4.85 2.25
C LEU A 114 16.04 4.24 0.85
N PRO A 115 15.08 3.32 0.72
CA PRO A 115 14.75 2.74 -0.57
C PRO A 115 13.85 3.69 -1.38
N PHE A 116 14.09 3.78 -2.68
CA PHE A 116 13.21 4.48 -3.61
C PHE A 116 13.27 3.86 -5.01
N HIS A 117 12.24 4.13 -5.82
CA HIS A 117 12.16 3.65 -7.19
C HIS A 117 11.73 4.81 -8.11
N PRO A 118 12.43 5.07 -9.23
CA PRO A 118 12.02 6.08 -10.18
C PRO A 118 10.65 5.72 -10.80
N VAL A 119 9.78 6.71 -10.97
CA VAL A 119 8.46 6.59 -11.60
C VAL A 119 8.24 7.79 -12.53
N GLY A 120 8.67 7.64 -13.78
CA GLY A 120 8.71 8.74 -14.76
C GLY A 120 9.91 9.66 -14.59
N GLU A 121 9.84 10.83 -15.21
CA GLU A 121 10.88 11.85 -15.13
C GLU A 121 10.77 12.60 -13.80
N ASN A 122 11.87 12.71 -13.08
CA ASN A 122 12.00 13.52 -11.84
C ASN A 122 11.04 13.14 -10.68
N HIS A 123 10.44 11.94 -10.70
CA HIS A 123 9.58 11.45 -9.62
C HIS A 123 10.07 10.13 -9.07
N PHE A 124 9.95 9.94 -7.76
CA PHE A 124 10.48 8.81 -7.04
C PHE A 124 9.44 8.27 -6.05
N LYS A 125 9.14 6.99 -6.15
CA LYS A 125 8.24 6.31 -5.22
C LYS A 125 9.03 5.76 -4.05
N VAL A 126 8.65 6.15 -2.83
CA VAL A 126 9.23 5.65 -1.57
C VAL A 126 8.28 4.64 -0.94
N PRO A 127 8.77 3.48 -0.46
CA PRO A 127 7.93 2.52 0.26
C PRO A 127 7.41 3.09 1.58
N ALA A 128 6.09 3.28 1.71
CA ALA A 128 5.47 3.73 2.96
C ALA A 128 5.70 2.74 4.12
N ALA A 129 5.86 1.44 3.82
CA ALA A 129 6.20 0.44 4.81
C ALA A 129 7.53 0.76 5.51
N TRP A 130 8.54 1.19 4.77
CA TRP A 130 9.84 1.59 5.34
C TRP A 130 9.68 2.79 6.28
N LEU A 131 8.93 3.82 5.86
CA LEU A 131 8.68 5.00 6.68
C LEU A 131 7.96 4.63 7.99
N ILE A 132 6.96 3.77 7.92
CA ILE A 132 6.18 3.31 9.07
C ILE A 132 7.07 2.52 10.05
N GLU A 133 7.84 1.55 9.54
CA GLU A 133 8.73 0.74 10.39
C GLU A 133 9.82 1.62 11.04
N ARG A 134 10.40 2.57 10.30
CA ARG A 134 11.41 3.51 10.81
C ARG A 134 10.81 4.60 11.71
N ALA A 135 9.51 4.85 11.64
CA ALA A 135 8.79 5.71 12.61
C ALA A 135 8.47 4.98 13.92
N GLY A 136 8.84 3.70 14.08
CA GLY A 136 8.67 2.93 15.31
C GLY A 136 7.48 1.96 15.30
N PHE A 137 6.80 1.80 14.17
CA PHE A 137 5.65 0.91 14.04
C PHE A 137 6.07 -0.39 13.33
N ALA A 138 6.67 -1.30 14.07
CA ALA A 138 7.11 -2.60 13.53
C ALA A 138 5.92 -3.50 13.17
N LYS A 139 6.17 -4.45 12.28
CA LYS A 139 5.23 -5.56 12.01
C LYS A 139 4.86 -6.27 13.31
N GLY A 140 3.58 -6.60 13.47
CA GLY A 140 3.04 -7.21 14.69
C GLY A 140 2.77 -6.23 15.84
N SER A 141 3.07 -4.93 15.68
CA SER A 141 2.75 -3.90 16.69
C SER A 141 1.26 -3.85 16.95
N ARG A 142 0.88 -3.75 18.24
CA ARG A 142 -0.50 -3.66 18.70
C ARG A 142 -0.80 -2.30 19.32
N HIS A 143 -2.01 -1.83 19.07
CA HIS A 143 -2.61 -0.68 19.72
C HIS A 143 -4.05 -1.02 20.11
N LYS A 144 -4.31 -1.35 21.37
CA LYS A 144 -5.60 -1.86 21.85
C LYS A 144 -6.07 -3.08 21.04
N SER A 145 -7.24 -2.97 20.40
CA SER A 145 -7.84 -4.04 19.58
C SER A 145 -7.40 -4.02 18.11
N VAL A 146 -6.52 -3.10 17.72
CA VAL A 146 -6.00 -2.98 16.35
C VAL A 146 -4.48 -3.09 16.34
N GLY A 147 -3.87 -3.15 15.16
CA GLY A 147 -2.42 -3.23 15.05
C GLY A 147 -1.94 -3.29 13.61
N ILE A 148 -0.65 -3.52 13.46
CA ILE A 148 -0.01 -3.80 12.17
C ILE A 148 0.11 -5.32 12.01
N SER A 149 -0.21 -5.81 10.82
CA SER A 149 0.02 -7.21 10.44
C SER A 149 1.47 -7.62 10.71
N ASP A 150 1.68 -8.82 11.23
CA ASP A 150 3.02 -9.40 11.37
C ASP A 150 3.66 -9.75 10.01
N ALA A 151 2.85 -9.87 8.97
CA ALA A 151 3.32 -10.16 7.62
C ALA A 151 3.68 -8.91 6.81
N HIS A 152 3.04 -7.75 7.04
CA HIS A 152 3.28 -6.54 6.24
C HIS A 152 2.96 -5.23 6.97
N ALA A 153 3.91 -4.30 7.03
CA ALA A 153 3.78 -3.03 7.78
C ALA A 153 2.70 -2.08 7.23
N LEU A 154 2.27 -2.21 5.97
CA LEU A 154 1.17 -1.41 5.41
C LEU A 154 -0.23 -1.92 5.77
N ALA A 155 -0.34 -3.15 6.25
CA ALA A 155 -1.64 -3.76 6.55
C ALA A 155 -2.03 -3.48 7.99
N LEU A 156 -2.99 -2.57 8.19
CA LEU A 156 -3.64 -2.40 9.48
C LEU A 156 -4.73 -3.46 9.65
N ILE A 157 -4.72 -4.11 10.81
CA ILE A 157 -5.61 -5.22 11.13
C ILE A 157 -6.34 -4.97 12.44
N HIS A 158 -7.45 -5.69 12.67
CA HIS A 158 -8.03 -5.76 14.00
C HIS A 158 -8.07 -7.19 14.53
N HIS A 159 -7.85 -7.32 15.86
CA HIS A 159 -7.72 -8.61 16.53
C HIS A 159 -9.06 -9.17 17.06
N GLY A 160 -10.18 -8.48 16.81
CA GLY A 160 -11.51 -8.76 17.32
C GLY A 160 -11.91 -7.75 18.40
N GLY A 161 -13.20 -7.39 18.42
CA GLY A 161 -13.72 -6.38 19.36
C GLY A 161 -13.29 -4.93 19.10
N GLY A 162 -12.45 -4.67 18.09
CA GLY A 162 -11.99 -3.35 17.71
C GLY A 162 -13.06 -2.55 16.95
N THR A 163 -12.99 -1.23 17.07
CA THR A 163 -13.86 -0.29 16.38
C THR A 163 -13.15 0.42 15.23
N SER A 164 -13.93 0.97 14.28
CA SER A 164 -13.38 1.82 13.22
C SER A 164 -12.70 3.08 13.79
N ALA A 165 -13.19 3.59 14.91
CA ALA A 165 -12.59 4.73 15.60
C ALA A 165 -11.18 4.42 16.11
N GLU A 166 -10.98 3.25 16.74
CA GLU A 166 -9.64 2.79 17.17
C GLU A 166 -8.67 2.63 15.98
N LEU A 167 -9.16 2.09 14.86
CA LEU A 167 -8.34 1.93 13.67
C LEU A 167 -7.91 3.29 13.09
N VAL A 168 -8.84 4.25 13.02
CA VAL A 168 -8.57 5.61 12.56
C VAL A 168 -7.59 6.32 13.50
N GLU A 169 -7.76 6.19 14.81
CA GLU A 169 -6.86 6.78 15.80
C GLU A 169 -5.44 6.23 15.65
N PHE A 170 -5.30 4.93 15.51
CA PHE A 170 -3.99 4.30 15.28
C PHE A 170 -3.37 4.75 13.96
N ALA A 171 -4.15 4.86 12.89
CA ALA A 171 -3.69 5.36 11.61
C ALA A 171 -3.23 6.84 11.69
N ARG A 172 -3.94 7.70 12.47
CA ARG A 172 -3.51 9.07 12.75
C ARG A 172 -2.17 9.12 13.49
N GLN A 173 -1.99 8.25 14.48
CA GLN A 173 -0.74 8.15 15.22
C GLN A 173 0.42 7.80 14.28
N ILE A 174 0.27 6.80 13.42
CA ILE A 174 1.28 6.42 12.43
C ILE A 174 1.58 7.62 11.50
N ARG A 175 0.55 8.26 10.94
CA ARG A 175 0.70 9.40 10.03
C ARG A 175 1.45 10.56 10.68
N ARG A 176 1.10 10.89 11.93
CA ARG A 176 1.75 11.94 12.72
C ARG A 176 3.23 11.65 12.95
N GLU A 177 3.58 10.44 13.41
CA GLU A 177 4.96 10.09 13.69
C GLU A 177 5.83 10.06 12.43
N VAL A 178 5.28 9.59 11.30
CA VAL A 178 5.96 9.65 9.99
C VAL A 178 6.16 11.10 9.55
N LEU A 179 5.16 11.96 9.72
CA LEU A 179 5.25 13.39 9.39
C LEU A 179 6.31 14.10 10.25
N VAL A 180 6.29 13.88 11.55
CA VAL A 180 7.25 14.48 12.49
C VAL A 180 8.68 14.04 12.15
N ARG A 181 8.90 12.76 11.95
CA ARG A 181 10.23 12.19 11.75
C ARG A 181 10.80 12.44 10.36
N PHE A 182 9.97 12.30 9.34
CA PHE A 182 10.42 12.30 7.95
C PHE A 182 9.89 13.46 7.11
N GLY A 183 8.96 14.27 7.62
CA GLY A 183 8.32 15.35 6.88
C GLY A 183 7.36 14.86 5.80
N ILE A 184 6.97 13.59 5.82
CA ILE A 184 6.11 12.97 4.82
C ILE A 184 4.71 12.74 5.38
N GLU A 185 3.73 13.31 4.74
CA GLU A 185 2.33 13.12 5.08
C GLU A 185 1.73 11.92 4.33
N LEU A 186 1.59 10.79 5.01
CA LEU A 186 1.03 9.57 4.40
C LEU A 186 -0.46 9.77 4.05
N GLN A 187 -0.83 9.35 2.84
CA GLN A 187 -2.20 9.39 2.35
C GLN A 187 -2.87 8.02 2.49
N PRO A 188 -4.11 7.95 3.03
CA PRO A 188 -4.84 6.70 3.12
C PRO A 188 -5.29 6.23 1.73
N GLU A 189 -5.30 4.93 1.50
CA GLU A 189 -5.87 4.31 0.31
C GLU A 189 -7.36 3.94 0.48
N PRO A 190 -7.83 3.48 1.66
CA PRO A 190 -9.22 3.16 1.90
C PRO A 190 -10.14 4.38 1.79
N VAL A 191 -11.36 4.14 1.33
CA VAL A 191 -12.45 5.12 1.36
C VAL A 191 -13.17 5.00 2.69
N PHE A 192 -13.39 6.13 3.37
CA PHE A 192 -14.08 6.19 4.65
C PHE A 192 -15.58 6.41 4.42
N VAL A 193 -16.41 5.46 4.87
CA VAL A 193 -17.86 5.51 4.75
C VAL A 193 -18.50 5.61 6.14
N GLY A 194 -19.45 6.55 6.31
CA GLY A 194 -20.13 6.75 7.59
C GLY A 194 -19.37 7.59 8.62
N PHE A 195 -18.27 8.23 8.21
CA PHE A 195 -17.55 9.20 9.03
C PHE A 195 -18.07 10.62 8.78
N PRO A 196 -17.98 11.54 9.77
CA PRO A 196 -18.43 12.93 9.62
C PRO A 196 -17.66 13.70 8.54
N THR A 197 -16.42 13.29 8.26
CA THR A 197 -15.54 13.90 7.24
C THR A 197 -15.09 12.87 6.23
N ALA A 198 -14.85 13.30 4.97
CA ALA A 198 -14.38 12.43 3.90
C ALA A 198 -13.02 11.78 4.21
N ASN A 199 -12.17 12.47 4.97
CA ASN A 199 -10.90 11.94 5.47
C ASN A 199 -10.77 12.19 6.98
N PRO A 200 -11.17 11.21 7.81
CA PRO A 200 -11.09 11.36 9.26
C PRO A 200 -9.65 11.45 9.79
N LEU A 201 -8.63 11.10 9.00
CA LEU A 201 -7.22 11.25 9.40
C LEU A 201 -6.79 12.73 9.48
N SER A 202 -7.49 13.61 8.79
CA SER A 202 -7.22 15.07 8.82
C SER A 202 -7.97 15.79 9.93
N ALA A 203 -8.98 15.18 10.55
CA ALA A 203 -9.73 15.77 11.66
C ALA A 203 -8.85 15.75 12.93
N GLY A 204 -8.47 16.92 13.44
CA GLY A 204 -7.65 17.07 14.66
C GLY A 204 -6.40 17.93 14.48
N GLN A 205 -6.16 18.50 13.32
CA GLN A 205 -5.19 19.60 13.15
C GLN A 205 -5.91 20.94 13.40
N SER A 206 -6.51 21.10 14.60
CA SER A 206 -6.81 22.43 15.11
C SER A 206 -5.48 22.99 15.58
N THR A 207 -4.98 23.99 14.89
CA THR A 207 -3.90 24.88 15.33
C THR A 207 -4.24 25.42 16.72
N GLU A 208 -3.48 25.02 17.74
CA GLU A 208 -3.21 25.85 18.90
C GLU A 208 -2.00 26.73 18.61
#